data_bc3038dc7d77104e2711cc00f34ab4fa
#
_entry.id   bc3038dc7d77104e2711cc00f34ab4fa
#
_cell.length_a   1.000
_cell.length_b   1.000
_cell.length_c   1.000
_cell.angle_alpha   90.00
_cell.angle_beta   90.00
_cell.angle_gamma   90.00
#
_symmetry.space_group_name_H-M   'P 1'
#
loop_
_entity.id
_entity.type
_entity.pdbx_description
1 polymer ?
#
loop_
_entity_poly.entity_id
_entity_poly.type
_entity_poly.pdbx_seq_one_letter_code
_entity_poly.pdbx_strand_id
1 'polypeptide(L)'
;TTWSEIDVSCEACHGPGSEHNRWAAIDEKNRPVADNYALVVQTSNITSNELVDQCAYCHARRTSFEDFEHPRAQLFDIISPQLPIEPYYYPDGQILEEDYVYGSFTQSKMHQKNVRCTFCHDAHSLKLKFDGNKLCYQCHQQDKYGVETHHFHKNFGDEGEPLILEDGNKIVPVGEGSLCIPCHMPGKHFMGVDYRRDHSMRIPRPDLSDKLGTPNACTHCHSDKSNSWAASYTEKWY
;
A
#
# COMPACT_ATOMS: atom_id res chain seq x y z
N THR A 1 -21.94 -9.54 22.71
CA THR A 1 -21.90 -8.87 21.40
C THR A 1 -22.18 -9.91 20.33
N THR A 2 -23.15 -9.65 19.47
CA THR A 2 -23.48 -10.49 18.31
C THR A 2 -23.18 -9.70 17.05
N TRP A 3 -22.62 -10.35 16.06
CA TRP A 3 -22.39 -9.83 14.71
C TRP A 3 -22.88 -10.86 13.71
N SER A 4 -23.31 -10.41 12.53
CA SER A 4 -23.78 -11.29 11.46
C SER A 4 -22.62 -12.02 10.80
N GLU A 5 -21.43 -11.41 10.78
CA GLU A 5 -20.21 -11.90 10.14
C GLU A 5 -19.01 -11.58 11.01
N ILE A 6 -18.02 -12.46 10.99
CA ILE A 6 -16.82 -12.34 11.84
C ILE A 6 -15.72 -11.55 11.12
N ASP A 7 -15.76 -11.54 9.80
CA ASP A 7 -14.69 -11.01 8.94
C ASP A 7 -15.26 -10.14 7.81
N VAL A 8 -14.41 -9.57 6.98
CA VAL A 8 -14.81 -8.83 5.79
C VAL A 8 -15.50 -9.76 4.81
N SER A 9 -16.80 -9.58 4.65
CA SER A 9 -17.63 -10.41 3.78
C SER A 9 -17.72 -9.86 2.37
N CYS A 10 -18.39 -10.65 1.50
CA CYS A 10 -18.67 -10.24 0.12
C CYS A 10 -19.44 -8.91 0.07
N GLU A 11 -20.39 -8.72 0.98
CA GLU A 11 -21.27 -7.54 1.00
C GLU A 11 -20.53 -6.26 1.37
N ALA A 12 -19.40 -6.34 2.10
CA ALA A 12 -18.57 -5.18 2.43
C ALA A 12 -18.02 -4.47 1.17
N CYS A 13 -17.77 -5.22 0.08
CA CYS A 13 -17.28 -4.67 -1.17
C CYS A 13 -18.35 -4.63 -2.27
N HIS A 14 -19.25 -5.61 -2.30
CA HIS A 14 -20.23 -5.78 -3.36
C HIS A 14 -21.63 -5.26 -3.01
N GLY A 15 -21.82 -4.80 -1.78
CA GLY A 15 -23.12 -4.39 -1.26
C GLY A 15 -24.07 -5.58 -1.01
N PRO A 16 -25.33 -5.33 -0.62
CA PRO A 16 -26.29 -6.37 -0.32
C PRO A 16 -26.48 -7.40 -1.43
N GLY A 17 -26.24 -8.67 -1.12
CA GLY A 17 -26.17 -9.77 -2.09
C GLY A 17 -27.46 -10.55 -2.31
N SER A 18 -28.58 -10.17 -1.71
CA SER A 18 -29.83 -10.94 -1.77
C SER A 18 -30.37 -11.12 -3.19
N GLU A 19 -30.28 -10.10 -4.03
CA GLU A 19 -30.68 -10.19 -5.44
C GLU A 19 -29.73 -11.05 -6.25
N HIS A 20 -28.43 -10.92 -5.99
CA HIS A 20 -27.41 -11.79 -6.59
C HIS A 20 -27.69 -13.27 -6.25
N ASN A 21 -27.96 -13.58 -5.00
CA ASN A 21 -28.24 -14.95 -4.56
C ASN A 21 -29.49 -15.53 -5.25
N ARG A 22 -30.56 -14.74 -5.40
CA ARG A 22 -31.75 -15.15 -6.14
C ARG A 22 -31.43 -15.39 -7.63
N TRP A 23 -30.70 -14.49 -8.24
CA TRP A 23 -30.29 -14.60 -9.64
C TRP A 23 -29.35 -15.79 -9.86
N ALA A 24 -28.37 -16.00 -8.99
CA ALA A 24 -27.40 -17.10 -9.09
C ALA A 24 -28.01 -18.47 -8.88
N ALA A 25 -29.10 -18.56 -8.08
CA ALA A 25 -29.83 -19.81 -7.85
C ALA A 25 -30.63 -20.30 -9.08
N ILE A 26 -30.82 -19.46 -10.09
CA ILE A 26 -31.48 -19.86 -11.33
C ILE A 26 -30.52 -20.74 -12.14
N ASP A 27 -31.01 -21.84 -12.69
CA ASP A 27 -30.24 -22.69 -13.59
C ASP A 27 -29.60 -21.85 -14.71
N GLU A 28 -28.34 -22.09 -15.00
CA GLU A 28 -27.54 -21.27 -15.92
C GLU A 28 -28.20 -21.08 -17.30
N LYS A 29 -28.89 -22.11 -17.80
CA LYS A 29 -29.59 -22.07 -19.09
C LYS A 29 -30.81 -21.16 -19.09
N ASN A 30 -31.39 -20.92 -17.92
CA ASN A 30 -32.59 -20.13 -17.73
C ASN A 30 -32.29 -18.79 -17.05
N ARG A 31 -31.03 -18.56 -16.65
CA ARG A 31 -30.62 -17.38 -15.91
C ARG A 31 -30.70 -16.14 -16.79
N PRO A 32 -31.49 -15.13 -16.40
CA PRO A 32 -31.54 -13.88 -17.16
C PRO A 32 -30.21 -13.14 -17.12
N VAL A 33 -29.93 -12.39 -18.18
CA VAL A 33 -28.83 -11.42 -18.15
C VAL A 33 -29.13 -10.37 -17.10
N ALA A 34 -28.19 -10.14 -16.21
CA ALA A 34 -28.29 -9.10 -15.20
C ALA A 34 -27.03 -8.24 -15.21
N ASP A 35 -27.21 -6.94 -15.10
CA ASP A 35 -26.09 -6.01 -14.94
C ASP A 35 -25.35 -6.34 -13.66
N ASN A 36 -24.02 -6.31 -13.72
CA ASN A 36 -23.15 -6.55 -12.58
C ASN A 36 -23.52 -7.82 -11.77
N TYR A 37 -23.98 -8.87 -12.44
CA TYR A 37 -24.41 -10.12 -11.78
C TYR A 37 -25.50 -9.93 -10.71
N ALA A 38 -26.35 -8.92 -10.88
CA ALA A 38 -27.34 -8.49 -9.88
C ALA A 38 -26.76 -8.04 -8.53
N LEU A 39 -25.49 -7.68 -8.48
CA LEU A 39 -24.83 -7.06 -7.33
C LEU A 39 -25.09 -5.54 -7.31
N VAL A 40 -25.18 -4.96 -6.13
CA VAL A 40 -25.49 -3.55 -5.94
C VAL A 40 -24.31 -2.64 -6.29
N VAL A 41 -23.12 -3.02 -5.84
CA VAL A 41 -21.88 -2.24 -6.02
C VAL A 41 -21.11 -2.76 -7.22
N GLN A 42 -20.82 -1.87 -8.16
CA GLN A 42 -19.98 -2.16 -9.31
C GLN A 42 -18.51 -2.20 -8.89
N THR A 43 -17.84 -3.34 -9.13
CA THR A 43 -16.41 -3.54 -8.83
C THR A 43 -15.58 -3.80 -10.09
N SER A 44 -16.22 -4.09 -11.21
CA SER A 44 -15.58 -4.28 -12.52
C SER A 44 -15.92 -3.13 -13.46
N ASN A 45 -15.03 -2.86 -14.42
CA ASN A 45 -15.20 -1.77 -15.41
C ASN A 45 -15.39 -0.37 -14.80
N ILE A 46 -14.85 -0.17 -13.61
CA ILE A 46 -14.81 1.13 -12.92
C ILE A 46 -13.43 1.76 -13.06
N THR A 47 -13.34 3.05 -12.87
CA THR A 47 -12.08 3.79 -12.90
C THR A 47 -11.18 3.40 -11.74
N SER A 48 -9.90 3.76 -11.83
CA SER A 48 -8.95 3.53 -10.73
C SER A 48 -9.35 4.30 -9.47
N ASN A 49 -9.85 5.52 -9.60
CA ASN A 49 -10.30 6.32 -8.47
C ASN A 49 -11.50 5.69 -7.78
N GLU A 50 -12.52 5.28 -8.54
CA GLU A 50 -13.69 4.61 -7.97
C GLU A 50 -13.32 3.35 -7.19
N LEU A 51 -12.35 2.56 -7.69
CA LEU A 51 -11.88 1.38 -6.94
C LEU A 51 -11.10 1.76 -5.69
N VAL A 52 -10.23 2.77 -5.77
CA VAL A 52 -9.47 3.25 -4.60
C VAL A 52 -10.41 3.79 -3.54
N ASP A 53 -11.45 4.52 -3.93
CA ASP A 53 -12.48 5.04 -3.04
C ASP A 53 -13.28 3.92 -2.37
N GLN A 54 -13.60 2.84 -3.08
CA GLN A 54 -14.21 1.64 -2.46
C GLN A 54 -13.33 1.04 -1.37
N CYS A 55 -12.02 0.99 -1.56
CA CYS A 55 -11.09 0.48 -0.55
C CYS A 55 -10.97 1.46 0.65
N ALA A 56 -11.11 2.75 0.41
CA ALA A 56 -10.92 3.81 1.39
C ALA A 56 -11.92 3.74 2.55
N TYR A 57 -13.11 3.18 2.35
CA TYR A 57 -14.08 2.99 3.45
C TYR A 57 -13.47 2.29 4.67
N CYS A 58 -12.56 1.35 4.45
CA CYS A 58 -11.85 0.64 5.51
C CYS A 58 -10.38 1.07 5.62
N HIS A 59 -9.75 1.49 4.52
CA HIS A 59 -8.32 1.75 4.43
C HIS A 59 -7.93 3.23 4.49
N ALA A 60 -8.81 4.11 5.00
CA ALA A 60 -8.52 5.49 5.32
C ALA A 60 -8.77 5.81 6.79
N ARG A 61 -7.87 6.56 7.42
CA ARG A 61 -8.22 7.29 8.64
C ARG A 61 -9.25 8.35 8.25
N ARG A 62 -10.36 8.44 8.98
CA ARG A 62 -11.49 9.24 8.57
C ARG A 62 -12.39 9.68 9.72
N THR A 63 -13.18 10.70 9.46
CA THR A 63 -14.41 10.99 10.19
C THR A 63 -15.57 10.50 9.36
N SER A 64 -16.49 9.73 9.93
CA SER A 64 -17.72 9.30 9.26
C SER A 64 -18.80 10.34 9.51
N PHE A 65 -19.57 10.66 8.49
CA PHE A 65 -20.71 11.57 8.58
C PHE A 65 -22.01 10.85 8.96
N GLU A 66 -22.06 9.54 8.64
CA GLU A 66 -23.19 8.68 8.92
C GLU A 66 -22.73 7.33 9.50
N ASP A 67 -23.63 6.68 10.25
CA ASP A 67 -23.38 5.37 10.87
C ASP A 67 -23.69 4.21 9.92
N PHE A 68 -24.28 4.48 8.75
CA PHE A 68 -24.72 3.48 7.81
C PHE A 68 -23.93 3.57 6.49
N GLU A 69 -23.58 2.40 5.96
CA GLU A 69 -22.97 2.30 4.65
C GLU A 69 -24.05 2.49 3.56
N HIS A 70 -23.75 3.38 2.63
CA HIS A 70 -24.57 3.61 1.44
C HIS A 70 -23.85 3.02 0.22
N PRO A 71 -24.23 1.84 -0.26
CA PRO A 71 -23.46 1.08 -1.27
C PRO A 71 -23.23 1.80 -2.60
N ARG A 72 -23.95 2.88 -2.85
CA ARG A 72 -23.84 3.68 -4.09
C ARG A 72 -23.44 5.14 -3.85
N ALA A 73 -23.18 5.52 -2.63
CA ALA A 73 -22.74 6.88 -2.35
C ALA A 73 -21.28 7.06 -2.77
N GLN A 74 -20.90 8.29 -3.08
CA GLN A 74 -19.51 8.62 -3.29
C GLN A 74 -18.79 8.70 -1.95
N LEU A 75 -17.51 8.38 -1.93
CA LEU A 75 -16.71 8.33 -0.71
C LEU A 75 -16.87 9.59 0.15
N PHE A 76 -16.73 10.77 -0.46
CA PHE A 76 -16.76 12.04 0.24
C PHE A 76 -18.16 12.49 0.71
N ASP A 77 -19.21 11.80 0.30
CA ASP A 77 -20.57 12.03 0.81
C ASP A 77 -20.76 11.37 2.19
N ILE A 78 -19.95 10.35 2.49
CA ILE A 78 -20.09 9.50 3.69
C ILE A 78 -18.97 9.73 4.69
N ILE A 79 -17.75 9.96 4.21
CA ILE A 79 -16.58 10.15 5.06
C ILE A 79 -15.76 11.37 4.65
N SER A 80 -15.04 11.93 5.63
CA SER A 80 -13.93 12.84 5.41
C SER A 80 -12.63 12.12 5.72
N PRO A 81 -11.84 11.69 4.72
CA PRO A 81 -10.52 11.12 4.95
C PRO A 81 -9.59 12.14 5.60
N GLN A 82 -8.68 11.66 6.45
CA GLN A 82 -7.64 12.48 7.05
C GLN A 82 -6.71 13.04 5.97
N LEU A 83 -6.50 14.34 5.98
CA LEU A 83 -5.53 14.99 5.10
C LEU A 83 -4.10 14.64 5.53
N PRO A 84 -3.13 14.62 4.59
CA PRO A 84 -1.72 14.34 4.87
C PRO A 84 -1.02 15.58 5.49
N ILE A 85 -1.43 15.94 6.69
CA ILE A 85 -0.94 17.08 7.47
C ILE A 85 -0.46 16.65 8.86
N GLU A 86 0.31 17.50 9.56
CA GLU A 86 0.63 17.27 10.96
C GLU A 86 -0.63 17.22 11.84
N PRO A 87 -0.64 16.39 12.87
CA PRO A 87 0.44 15.54 13.39
C PRO A 87 0.46 14.13 12.78
N TYR A 88 -0.27 13.88 11.72
CA TYR A 88 -0.48 12.53 11.14
C TYR A 88 0.58 12.15 10.10
N TYR A 89 1.16 13.13 9.46
CA TYR A 89 2.20 12.98 8.45
C TYR A 89 3.39 13.86 8.76
N TYR A 90 4.57 13.43 8.36
CA TYR A 90 5.76 14.27 8.35
C TYR A 90 5.63 15.41 7.35
N PRO A 91 6.42 16.51 7.51
CA PRO A 91 6.38 17.65 6.59
C PRO A 91 6.67 17.32 5.11
N ASP A 92 7.37 16.21 4.87
CA ASP A 92 7.64 15.71 3.52
C ASP A 92 6.54 14.75 3.01
N GLY A 93 5.48 14.53 3.79
CA GLY A 93 4.33 13.70 3.46
C GLY A 93 4.52 12.20 3.74
N GLN A 94 5.61 11.77 4.40
CA GLN A 94 5.73 10.41 4.91
C GLN A 94 4.71 10.18 6.04
N ILE A 95 4.21 8.96 6.15
CA ILE A 95 3.25 8.63 7.20
C ILE A 95 3.91 8.63 8.59
N LEU A 96 3.34 9.41 9.52
CA LEU A 96 3.83 9.52 10.89
C LEU A 96 2.98 8.71 11.86
N GLU A 97 1.68 8.86 11.84
CA GLU A 97 0.74 8.16 12.71
C GLU A 97 -0.02 7.07 11.97
N GLU A 98 -0.92 6.38 12.66
CA GLU A 98 -1.78 5.35 12.06
C GLU A 98 -2.87 6.00 11.19
N ASP A 99 -2.61 6.11 9.90
CA ASP A 99 -3.51 6.74 8.92
C ASP A 99 -3.95 5.79 7.81
N TYR A 100 -3.63 4.51 7.98
CA TYR A 100 -3.85 3.47 6.97
C TYR A 100 -3.13 3.80 5.66
N VAL A 101 -3.67 3.37 4.52
CA VAL A 101 -2.91 3.45 3.25
C VAL A 101 -3.46 4.49 2.26
N TYR A 102 -4.71 4.92 2.43
CA TYR A 102 -5.37 5.80 1.46
C TYR A 102 -4.62 7.13 1.25
N GLY A 103 -4.34 7.86 2.33
CA GLY A 103 -3.68 9.16 2.26
C GLY A 103 -2.25 9.06 1.72
N SER A 104 -1.51 8.00 2.05
CA SER A 104 -0.17 7.75 1.47
C SER A 104 -0.27 7.42 -0.01
N PHE A 105 -1.17 6.50 -0.39
CA PHE A 105 -1.31 6.06 -1.78
C PHE A 105 -1.74 7.18 -2.71
N THR A 106 -2.70 8.02 -2.32
CA THR A 106 -3.20 9.14 -3.14
C THR A 106 -2.14 10.21 -3.41
N GLN A 107 -1.09 10.32 -2.58
CA GLN A 107 0.07 11.16 -2.85
C GLN A 107 1.02 10.57 -3.91
N SER A 108 0.91 9.28 -4.22
CA SER A 108 1.87 8.59 -5.08
C SER A 108 1.73 8.96 -6.56
N LYS A 109 2.84 8.91 -7.29
CA LYS A 109 2.82 9.01 -8.75
C LYS A 109 2.09 7.84 -9.40
N MET A 110 2.03 6.68 -8.75
CA MET A 110 1.29 5.53 -9.23
C MET A 110 -0.21 5.80 -9.26
N HIS A 111 -0.77 6.39 -8.19
CA HIS A 111 -2.17 6.82 -8.17
C HIS A 111 -2.46 7.81 -9.31
N GLN A 112 -1.59 8.82 -9.50
CA GLN A 112 -1.71 9.79 -10.60
C GLN A 112 -1.64 9.15 -12.00
N LYS A 113 -1.11 7.93 -12.11
CA LYS A 113 -1.04 7.13 -13.33
C LYS A 113 -2.09 6.03 -13.40
N ASN A 114 -3.18 6.18 -12.64
CA ASN A 114 -4.30 5.25 -12.60
C ASN A 114 -3.95 3.82 -12.15
N VAL A 115 -2.87 3.65 -11.40
CA VAL A 115 -2.60 2.40 -10.69
C VAL A 115 -3.61 2.27 -9.55
N ARG A 116 -4.10 1.07 -9.32
CA ARG A 116 -5.10 0.78 -8.30
C ARG A 116 -4.70 -0.42 -7.44
N CYS A 117 -5.32 -0.54 -6.29
CA CYS A 117 -4.98 -1.54 -5.27
C CYS A 117 -4.92 -2.96 -5.83
N THR A 118 -5.85 -3.31 -6.70
CA THR A 118 -5.94 -4.66 -7.30
C THR A 118 -4.88 -4.95 -8.36
N PHE A 119 -3.99 -4.05 -8.69
CA PHE A 119 -2.81 -4.39 -9.51
C PHE A 119 -1.76 -5.12 -8.68
N CYS A 120 -1.67 -4.83 -7.40
CA CYS A 120 -0.73 -5.46 -6.48
C CYS A 120 -1.39 -6.52 -5.58
N HIS A 121 -2.62 -6.28 -5.14
CA HIS A 121 -3.37 -7.14 -4.24
C HIS A 121 -4.45 -7.93 -4.96
N ASP A 122 -4.64 -9.17 -4.55
CA ASP A 122 -5.84 -9.93 -4.88
C ASP A 122 -6.88 -9.70 -3.80
N ALA A 123 -8.00 -9.06 -4.17
CA ALA A 123 -9.02 -8.63 -3.22
C ALA A 123 -9.76 -9.79 -2.54
N HIS A 124 -9.81 -10.97 -3.16
CA HIS A 124 -10.53 -12.12 -2.61
C HIS A 124 -9.66 -12.98 -1.70
N SER A 125 -8.36 -13.11 -2.01
CA SER A 125 -7.43 -13.85 -1.15
C SER A 125 -6.69 -12.98 -0.14
N LEU A 126 -6.80 -11.65 -0.24
CA LEU A 126 -6.09 -10.64 0.55
C LEU A 126 -4.55 -10.74 0.48
N LYS A 127 -4.05 -11.39 -0.55
CA LYS A 127 -2.62 -11.63 -0.78
C LYS A 127 -2.06 -10.72 -1.86
N LEU A 128 -0.74 -10.58 -1.87
CA LEU A 128 -0.04 -10.00 -3.01
C LEU A 128 -0.09 -10.96 -4.20
N LYS A 129 -0.21 -10.40 -5.40
CA LYS A 129 -0.26 -11.20 -6.65
C LYS A 129 1.05 -11.86 -7.01
N PHE A 130 2.17 -11.25 -6.60
CA PHE A 130 3.51 -11.75 -6.86
C PHE A 130 4.42 -11.49 -5.66
N ASP A 131 5.40 -12.35 -5.48
CA ASP A 131 6.39 -12.23 -4.42
C ASP A 131 7.57 -11.34 -4.81
N GLY A 132 8.09 -10.61 -3.84
CA GLY A 132 9.29 -9.80 -3.97
C GLY A 132 9.23 -8.78 -5.11
N ASN A 133 10.33 -8.59 -5.79
CA ASN A 133 10.44 -7.59 -6.86
C ASN A 133 9.56 -7.90 -8.10
N LYS A 134 9.10 -9.15 -8.27
CA LYS A 134 8.18 -9.51 -9.35
C LYS A 134 6.89 -8.69 -9.32
N LEU A 135 6.47 -8.27 -8.12
CA LEU A 135 5.32 -7.39 -7.96
C LEU A 135 5.52 -6.04 -8.66
N CYS A 136 6.72 -5.51 -8.62
CA CYS A 136 7.07 -4.23 -9.23
C CYS A 136 7.38 -4.38 -10.72
N TYR A 137 7.99 -5.49 -11.11
CA TYR A 137 8.38 -5.77 -12.49
C TYR A 137 7.22 -6.01 -13.45
N GLN A 138 5.98 -6.07 -12.96
CA GLN A 138 4.81 -6.03 -13.83
C GLN A 138 4.75 -4.77 -14.70
N CYS A 139 5.31 -3.66 -14.21
CA CYS A 139 5.29 -2.35 -14.86
C CYS A 139 6.68 -1.71 -14.98
N HIS A 140 7.60 -2.03 -14.06
CA HIS A 140 8.95 -1.48 -14.04
C HIS A 140 9.93 -2.45 -14.71
N GLN A 141 10.76 -1.94 -15.61
CA GLN A 141 11.75 -2.74 -16.37
C GLN A 141 12.80 -3.33 -15.41
N GLN A 142 12.88 -4.65 -15.35
CA GLN A 142 13.81 -5.34 -14.48
C GLN A 142 15.28 -5.05 -14.83
N ASP A 143 15.61 -5.00 -16.12
CA ASP A 143 16.94 -4.69 -16.64
C ASP A 143 17.43 -3.28 -16.30
N LYS A 144 16.51 -2.39 -15.96
CA LYS A 144 16.80 -1.01 -15.55
C LYS A 144 16.80 -0.82 -14.04
N TYR A 145 15.87 -1.44 -13.34
CA TYR A 145 15.62 -1.17 -11.91
C TYR A 145 16.02 -2.32 -10.99
N GLY A 146 16.19 -3.53 -11.51
CA GLY A 146 16.62 -4.70 -10.77
C GLY A 146 18.11 -4.97 -10.85
N VAL A 147 18.91 -3.95 -11.01
CA VAL A 147 20.36 -4.04 -11.22
C VAL A 147 21.14 -3.25 -10.18
N GLU A 148 22.36 -3.68 -9.90
CA GLU A 148 23.19 -3.06 -8.87
C GLU A 148 23.44 -1.56 -9.13
N THR A 149 23.49 -1.14 -10.37
CA THR A 149 23.63 0.28 -10.74
C THR A 149 22.40 1.13 -10.42
N HIS A 150 21.29 0.51 -10.03
CA HIS A 150 20.13 1.22 -9.51
C HIS A 150 20.05 1.16 -7.98
N HIS A 151 20.17 -0.02 -7.38
CA HIS A 151 19.97 -0.16 -5.93
C HIS A 151 21.27 -0.10 -5.12
N PHE A 152 22.43 -0.22 -5.76
CA PHE A 152 23.79 -0.15 -5.17
C PHE A 152 24.02 -1.13 -4.00
N HIS A 153 23.32 -2.25 -4.00
CA HIS A 153 23.42 -3.31 -3.02
C HIS A 153 23.67 -4.65 -3.69
N LYS A 154 24.25 -5.59 -2.95
CA LYS A 154 24.41 -6.97 -3.37
C LYS A 154 23.07 -7.66 -3.55
N ASN A 155 23.02 -8.60 -4.47
CA ASN A 155 21.85 -9.44 -4.71
C ASN A 155 21.82 -10.66 -3.76
N PHE A 156 20.67 -11.33 -3.69
CA PHE A 156 20.59 -12.62 -2.99
C PHE A 156 21.50 -13.64 -3.68
N GLY A 157 22.32 -14.33 -2.87
CA GLY A 157 23.31 -15.30 -3.32
C GLY A 157 24.70 -14.72 -3.55
N ASP A 158 24.88 -13.41 -3.51
CA ASP A 158 26.20 -12.79 -3.54
C ASP A 158 26.93 -13.04 -2.20
N GLU A 159 28.27 -13.15 -2.26
CA GLU A 159 29.10 -13.24 -1.06
C GLU A 159 29.07 -11.93 -0.27
N GLY A 160 28.94 -12.02 1.04
CA GLY A 160 28.96 -10.86 1.94
C GLY A 160 28.54 -11.20 3.35
N GLU A 161 28.75 -10.25 4.25
CA GLU A 161 28.28 -10.34 5.63
C GLU A 161 26.91 -9.70 5.78
N PRO A 162 26.00 -10.32 6.56
CA PRO A 162 24.72 -9.71 6.89
C PRO A 162 24.93 -8.47 7.76
N LEU A 163 24.07 -7.50 7.66
CA LEU A 163 24.09 -6.33 8.51
C LEU A 163 23.35 -6.64 9.84
N ILE A 164 24.02 -6.42 10.96
CA ILE A 164 23.44 -6.56 12.28
C ILE A 164 23.06 -5.17 12.78
N LEU A 165 21.78 -4.96 13.10
CA LEU A 165 21.31 -3.67 13.61
C LEU A 165 21.78 -3.44 15.05
N GLU A 166 21.81 -2.18 15.48
CA GLU A 166 22.34 -1.77 16.78
C GLU A 166 21.70 -2.47 17.99
N ASP A 167 20.43 -2.86 17.87
CA ASP A 167 19.75 -3.62 18.92
C ASP A 167 20.23 -5.09 19.04
N GLY A 168 21.11 -5.54 18.11
CA GLY A 168 21.66 -6.88 18.06
C GLY A 168 20.64 -7.99 17.73
N ASN A 169 19.36 -7.64 17.68
CA ASN A 169 18.26 -8.61 17.54
C ASN A 169 17.79 -8.80 16.09
N LYS A 170 18.07 -7.84 15.22
CA LYS A 170 17.65 -7.89 13.83
C LYS A 170 18.85 -8.03 12.90
N ILE A 171 18.81 -9.06 12.07
CA ILE A 171 19.79 -9.33 11.04
C ILE A 171 19.14 -9.02 9.69
N VAL A 172 19.81 -8.17 8.88
CA VAL A 172 19.43 -7.89 7.50
C VAL A 172 20.33 -8.74 6.60
N PRO A 173 19.78 -9.76 5.92
CA PRO A 173 20.58 -10.65 5.10
C PRO A 173 21.15 -9.94 3.87
N VAL A 174 22.24 -10.49 3.31
CA VAL A 174 22.76 -10.06 2.02
C VAL A 174 21.67 -10.24 0.96
N GLY A 175 21.45 -9.20 0.14
CA GLY A 175 20.41 -9.20 -0.86
C GLY A 175 19.14 -8.42 -0.47
N GLU A 176 18.88 -8.20 0.81
CA GLU A 176 17.68 -7.44 1.23
C GLU A 176 17.65 -6.01 0.63
N GLY A 177 18.82 -5.37 0.50
CA GLY A 177 18.95 -4.05 -0.11
C GLY A 177 18.69 -4.01 -1.62
N SER A 178 18.63 -5.16 -2.30
CA SER A 178 18.25 -5.24 -3.72
C SER A 178 16.73 -5.32 -3.94
N LEU A 179 15.96 -5.41 -2.86
CA LEU A 179 14.49 -5.38 -2.95
C LEU A 179 14.00 -3.95 -3.15
N CYS A 180 12.96 -3.80 -3.98
CA CYS A 180 12.33 -2.52 -4.25
C CYS A 180 11.64 -1.94 -3.00
N ILE A 181 10.95 -2.80 -2.26
CA ILE A 181 10.05 -2.41 -1.18
C ILE A 181 10.76 -1.71 -0.01
N PRO A 182 11.90 -2.18 0.52
CA PRO A 182 12.56 -1.53 1.65
C PRO A 182 12.90 -0.05 1.38
N CYS A 183 13.21 0.28 0.14
CA CYS A 183 13.59 1.64 -0.26
C CYS A 183 12.38 2.49 -0.66
N HIS A 184 11.43 1.94 -1.42
CA HIS A 184 10.32 2.69 -1.99
C HIS A 184 9.04 2.63 -1.17
N MET A 185 8.94 1.67 -0.25
CA MET A 185 7.82 1.48 0.67
C MET A 185 8.35 1.14 2.07
N PRO A 186 9.16 2.01 2.69
CA PRO A 186 9.67 1.74 4.02
C PRO A 186 8.51 1.52 4.99
N GLY A 187 8.72 0.64 5.95
CA GLY A 187 7.69 0.28 6.91
C GLY A 187 8.12 0.50 8.35
N LYS A 188 7.15 0.64 9.23
CA LYS A 188 7.33 0.69 10.67
C LYS A 188 6.20 -0.02 11.40
N HIS A 189 6.39 -0.26 12.69
CA HIS A 189 5.32 -0.76 13.55
C HIS A 189 4.43 0.37 14.02
N PHE A 190 3.12 0.18 13.87
CA PHE A 190 2.08 1.02 14.43
C PHE A 190 1.41 0.31 15.60
N MET A 191 0.95 1.05 16.57
CA MET A 191 0.29 0.53 17.79
C MET A 191 1.04 -0.63 18.48
N GLY A 192 2.36 -0.72 18.25
CA GLY A 192 3.24 -1.71 18.86
C GLY A 192 3.24 -3.10 18.24
N VAL A 193 2.29 -3.42 17.36
CA VAL A 193 2.10 -4.79 16.83
C VAL A 193 2.00 -4.87 15.31
N ASP A 194 1.47 -3.86 14.64
CA ASP A 194 1.20 -3.92 13.21
C ASP A 194 2.33 -3.30 12.38
N TYR A 195 3.09 -4.15 11.69
CA TYR A 195 4.10 -3.67 10.75
C TYR A 195 3.44 -3.29 9.43
N ARG A 196 3.43 -2.01 9.09
CA ARG A 196 2.83 -1.48 7.86
C ARG A 196 3.83 -0.68 7.04
N ARG A 197 3.64 -0.72 5.73
CA ARG A 197 4.47 -0.02 4.75
C ARG A 197 3.81 1.24 4.26
N ASP A 198 4.60 2.27 4.03
CA ASP A 198 4.14 3.51 3.41
C ASP A 198 3.81 3.25 1.93
N HIS A 199 2.56 3.50 1.54
CA HIS A 199 2.06 3.30 0.17
C HIS A 199 2.23 4.52 -0.73
N SER A 200 3.02 5.50 -0.33
CA SER A 200 3.36 6.64 -1.19
C SER A 200 4.35 6.28 -2.32
N MET A 201 4.94 5.08 -2.30
CA MET A 201 5.89 4.56 -3.30
C MET A 201 6.92 5.61 -3.71
N ARG A 202 7.62 6.16 -2.72
CA ARG A 202 8.49 7.31 -2.89
C ARG A 202 9.81 6.97 -3.57
N ILE A 203 10.38 7.96 -4.22
CA ILE A 203 11.83 7.99 -4.44
C ILE A 203 12.46 8.39 -3.11
N PRO A 204 13.41 7.60 -2.56
CA PRO A 204 14.13 7.97 -1.34
C PRO A 204 14.81 9.35 -1.47
N ARG A 205 14.58 10.21 -0.51
CA ARG A 205 15.10 11.60 -0.47
C ARG A 205 15.79 11.88 0.87
N PRO A 206 16.93 11.22 1.14
CA PRO A 206 17.66 11.44 2.39
C PRO A 206 18.19 12.88 2.54
N ASP A 207 18.36 13.60 1.44
CA ASP A 207 18.65 15.03 1.44
C ASP A 207 17.53 15.90 2.06
N LEU A 208 16.26 15.52 1.84
CA LEU A 208 15.12 16.14 2.51
C LEU A 208 15.06 15.70 3.97
N SER A 209 15.32 14.44 4.24
CA SER A 209 15.35 13.91 5.60
C SER A 209 16.39 14.62 6.47
N ASP A 210 17.55 14.92 5.91
CA ASP A 210 18.60 15.69 6.59
C ASP A 210 18.14 17.12 6.92
N LYS A 211 17.43 17.77 6.01
CA LYS A 211 16.93 19.14 6.19
C LYS A 211 15.73 19.24 7.12
N LEU A 212 14.83 18.26 7.08
CA LEU A 212 13.53 18.31 7.75
C LEU A 212 13.48 17.47 9.03
N GLY A 213 14.51 16.67 9.30
CA GLY A 213 14.52 15.71 10.42
C GLY A 213 13.54 14.55 10.24
N THR A 214 13.20 14.19 9.00
CA THR A 214 12.27 13.11 8.70
C THR A 214 13.00 11.77 8.51
N PRO A 215 12.32 10.62 8.66
CA PRO A 215 12.92 9.31 8.39
C PRO A 215 13.38 9.17 6.94
N ASN A 216 14.36 8.29 6.71
CA ASN A 216 14.71 7.85 5.36
C ASN A 216 14.92 6.34 5.30
N ALA A 217 14.77 5.78 4.10
CA ALA A 217 14.84 4.33 3.89
C ALA A 217 16.23 3.72 4.19
N CYS A 218 17.31 4.50 4.01
CA CYS A 218 18.68 4.00 4.22
C CYS A 218 18.94 3.69 5.69
N THR A 219 18.54 4.59 6.59
CA THR A 219 18.78 4.44 8.03
C THR A 219 17.89 3.41 8.72
N HIS A 220 16.90 2.84 8.02
CA HIS A 220 16.16 1.68 8.52
C HIS A 220 17.02 0.41 8.61
N CYS A 221 18.04 0.31 7.77
CA CYS A 221 19.00 -0.78 7.81
C CYS A 221 20.39 -0.31 8.30
N HIS A 222 20.81 0.87 7.89
CA HIS A 222 22.06 1.50 8.34
C HIS A 222 21.78 2.41 9.54
N SER A 223 21.32 1.83 10.63
CA SER A 223 20.86 2.56 11.83
C SER A 223 21.98 3.31 12.56
N ASP A 224 23.23 2.92 12.33
CA ASP A 224 24.47 3.59 12.82
C ASP A 224 24.87 4.81 12.00
N LYS A 225 24.14 5.12 10.90
CA LYS A 225 24.47 6.21 9.99
C LYS A 225 23.48 7.37 10.09
N SER A 226 23.96 8.57 9.74
CA SER A 226 23.15 9.79 9.72
C SER A 226 22.39 10.00 8.40
N ASN A 227 21.41 10.92 8.44
CA ASN A 227 20.72 11.36 7.23
C ASN A 227 21.69 11.99 6.21
N SER A 228 22.66 12.78 6.68
CA SER A 228 23.69 13.41 5.83
C SER A 228 24.61 12.36 5.18
N TRP A 229 24.93 11.27 5.88
CA TRP A 229 25.63 10.13 5.26
C TRP A 229 24.80 9.56 4.10
N ALA A 230 23.52 9.26 4.31
CA ALA A 230 22.65 8.73 3.28
C ALA A 230 22.49 9.71 2.09
N ALA A 231 22.37 11.02 2.36
CA ALA A 231 22.30 12.06 1.35
C ALA A 231 23.57 12.10 0.48
N SER A 232 24.75 12.00 1.11
CA SER A 232 26.03 12.01 0.37
C SER A 232 26.20 10.81 -0.57
N TYR A 233 25.65 9.64 -0.19
CA TYR A 233 25.68 8.47 -1.06
C TYR A 233 24.69 8.60 -2.22
N THR A 234 23.47 9.05 -1.98
CA THR A 234 22.51 9.26 -3.07
C THR A 234 22.98 10.31 -4.06
N GLU A 235 23.65 11.38 -3.62
CA GLU A 235 24.26 12.38 -4.49
C GLU A 235 25.39 11.81 -5.39
N LYS A 236 26.13 10.81 -4.89
CA LYS A 236 27.14 10.11 -5.70
C LYS A 236 26.55 9.18 -6.75
N TRP A 237 25.39 8.62 -6.46
CA TRP A 237 24.78 7.56 -7.27
C TRP A 237 23.88 8.09 -8.37
N TYR A 238 23.27 9.26 -8.16
CA TYR A 238 22.29 9.90 -9.02
C TYR A 238 22.60 11.37 -9.31
#